data_418a92603bec57b2a7da886f852fb6f8
#
_entry.id   418a92603bec57b2a7da886f852fb6f8
#
_cell.length_a   1.000
_cell.length_b   1.000
_cell.length_c   1.000
_cell.angle_alpha   90.00
_cell.angle_beta   90.00
_cell.angle_gamma   90.00
#
_symmetry.space_group_name_H-M   'P 1'
#
loop_
_entity.id
_entity.type
_entity.pdbx_description
1 polymer ?
#
loop_
_entity_poly.entity_id
_entity_poly.type
_entity_poly.pdbx_seq_one_letter_code
_entity_poly.pdbx_strand_id
1 'polypeptide(L)'
;MEMLHVTSLIHDDVVDESLLRRGKQTLNSIWGNKLAVLVGDYLYARVLNILVEIDDKEILKTISDVARLMGEGELLQQQNAREYNLTENNYYEVIRKKTAVLFSACTKIGAIVGGATAAEMEQMQEFGECLGIAFQIQDDILDYSKTLDTGKTYGNDIREQKITLPLICALQNANETQQNEIKEIYVKETLQQEEVDKVIQMVADLGGIQKAQDTIDSYMNKACALLEKLQDSEYKKSLLLLVEEIATRKK
;
A
#
# COMPACT_ATOMS: atom_id res chain seq x y z
N MET A 1 -10.97 -9.00 9.60
CA MET A 1 -9.98 -8.26 8.78
C MET A 1 -9.77 -8.89 7.41
N GLU A 2 -9.39 -10.17 7.33
CA GLU A 2 -9.08 -10.83 6.04
C GLU A 2 -10.20 -10.74 5.00
N MET A 3 -11.45 -10.96 5.41
CA MET A 3 -12.59 -10.84 4.47
C MET A 3 -12.76 -9.42 3.90
N LEU A 4 -12.54 -8.38 4.70
CA LEU A 4 -12.52 -6.99 4.23
C LEU A 4 -11.39 -6.75 3.24
N HIS A 5 -10.19 -7.25 3.54
CA HIS A 5 -9.03 -7.19 2.64
C HIS A 5 -9.31 -7.91 1.31
N VAL A 6 -9.85 -9.12 1.35
CA VAL A 6 -10.21 -9.85 0.11
C VAL A 6 -11.25 -9.07 -0.71
N THR A 7 -12.22 -8.45 -0.04
CA THR A 7 -13.20 -7.59 -0.71
C THR A 7 -12.53 -6.44 -1.45
N SER A 8 -11.62 -5.72 -0.80
CA SER A 8 -10.90 -4.61 -1.46
C SER A 8 -10.09 -5.10 -2.66
N LEU A 9 -9.37 -6.23 -2.52
CA LEU A 9 -8.60 -6.80 -3.64
C LEU A 9 -9.49 -7.17 -4.85
N ILE A 10 -10.71 -7.67 -4.62
CA ILE A 10 -11.65 -8.00 -5.71
C ILE A 10 -12.11 -6.73 -6.43
N HIS A 11 -12.41 -5.67 -5.68
CA HIS A 11 -12.82 -4.40 -6.27
C HIS A 11 -11.65 -3.70 -6.98
N ASP A 12 -10.46 -3.72 -6.39
CA ASP A 12 -9.23 -3.18 -6.98
C ASP A 12 -8.91 -3.89 -8.32
N ASP A 13 -9.04 -5.22 -8.38
CA ASP A 13 -8.83 -5.97 -9.62
C ASP A 13 -9.76 -5.52 -10.76
N VAL A 14 -10.98 -5.08 -10.43
CA VAL A 14 -11.93 -4.52 -11.41
C VAL A 14 -11.54 -3.10 -11.82
N VAL A 15 -11.14 -2.26 -10.86
CA VAL A 15 -10.75 -0.87 -11.09
C VAL A 15 -9.45 -0.78 -11.91
N ASP A 16 -8.48 -1.63 -11.58
CA ASP A 16 -7.16 -1.72 -12.26
C ASP A 16 -7.22 -2.57 -13.53
N GLU A 17 -8.38 -3.12 -13.91
CA GLU A 17 -8.56 -4.06 -15.04
C GLU A 17 -7.55 -5.23 -15.00
N SER A 18 -7.16 -5.65 -13.81
CA SER A 18 -6.15 -6.68 -13.60
C SER A 18 -6.66 -8.06 -14.02
N LEU A 19 -5.88 -8.77 -14.83
CA LEU A 19 -6.21 -10.14 -15.29
C LEU A 19 -5.60 -11.21 -14.38
N LEU A 20 -4.52 -10.89 -13.69
CA LEU A 20 -3.77 -11.80 -12.83
C LEU A 20 -3.46 -11.16 -11.49
N ARG A 21 -3.61 -11.94 -10.40
CA ARG A 21 -3.17 -11.58 -9.05
C ARG A 21 -2.41 -12.75 -8.43
N ARG A 22 -1.18 -12.52 -8.01
CA ARG A 22 -0.28 -13.56 -7.47
C ARG A 22 -0.17 -14.80 -8.39
N GLY A 23 -0.09 -14.56 -9.70
CA GLY A 23 0.03 -15.59 -10.74
C GLY A 23 -1.26 -16.38 -11.02
N LYS A 24 -2.39 -16.02 -10.42
CA LYS A 24 -3.70 -16.64 -10.68
C LYS A 24 -4.64 -15.65 -11.36
N GLN A 25 -5.56 -16.17 -12.16
CA GLN A 25 -6.61 -15.35 -12.78
C GLN A 25 -7.48 -14.69 -11.72
N THR A 26 -7.83 -13.41 -11.95
CA THR A 26 -8.73 -12.62 -11.10
C THR A 26 -10.18 -13.00 -11.36
N LEU A 27 -11.09 -12.63 -10.43
CA LEU A 27 -12.52 -12.93 -10.59
C LEU A 27 -13.11 -12.23 -11.82
N ASN A 28 -12.71 -10.97 -12.07
CA ASN A 28 -13.16 -10.20 -13.23
C ASN A 28 -12.68 -10.82 -14.55
N SER A 29 -11.50 -11.42 -14.59
CA SER A 29 -11.00 -12.10 -15.80
C SER A 29 -11.73 -13.40 -16.10
N ILE A 30 -12.24 -14.10 -15.07
CA ILE A 30 -12.95 -15.39 -15.23
C ILE A 30 -14.44 -15.16 -15.50
N TRP A 31 -15.10 -14.25 -14.73
CA TRP A 31 -16.56 -14.11 -14.70
C TRP A 31 -17.05 -12.71 -15.11
N GLY A 32 -16.14 -11.80 -15.45
CA GLY A 32 -16.43 -10.43 -15.82
C GLY A 32 -16.67 -9.49 -14.63
N ASN A 33 -16.50 -8.18 -14.89
CA ASN A 33 -16.53 -7.12 -13.88
C ASN A 33 -17.82 -7.11 -13.05
N LYS A 34 -18.97 -7.34 -13.70
CA LYS A 34 -20.27 -7.32 -13.01
C LYS A 34 -20.36 -8.34 -11.88
N LEU A 35 -19.88 -9.57 -12.12
CA LEU A 35 -19.95 -10.62 -11.09
C LEU A 35 -18.88 -10.38 -10.00
N ALA A 36 -17.69 -9.93 -10.39
CA ALA A 36 -16.64 -9.59 -9.42
C ALA A 36 -17.11 -8.52 -8.42
N VAL A 37 -17.74 -7.43 -8.90
CA VAL A 37 -18.32 -6.39 -8.02
C VAL A 37 -19.36 -7.00 -7.07
N LEU A 38 -20.31 -7.80 -7.58
CA LEU A 38 -21.35 -8.41 -6.75
C LEU A 38 -20.79 -9.39 -5.69
N VAL A 39 -19.70 -10.10 -6.00
CA VAL A 39 -19.00 -10.96 -5.02
C VAL A 39 -18.34 -10.10 -3.94
N GLY A 40 -17.68 -9.01 -4.32
CA GLY A 40 -17.12 -8.05 -3.36
C GLY A 40 -18.20 -7.48 -2.43
N ASP A 41 -19.33 -7.02 -2.97
CA ASP A 41 -20.47 -6.49 -2.19
C ASP A 41 -21.03 -7.54 -1.23
N TYR A 42 -21.17 -8.78 -1.68
CA TYR A 42 -21.61 -9.88 -0.82
C TYR A 42 -20.64 -10.12 0.35
N LEU A 43 -19.34 -10.17 0.09
CA LEU A 43 -18.32 -10.34 1.14
C LEU A 43 -18.34 -9.16 2.12
N TYR A 44 -18.51 -7.94 1.61
CA TYR A 44 -18.65 -6.75 2.45
C TYR A 44 -19.84 -6.82 3.37
N ALA A 45 -21.01 -7.24 2.84
CA ALA A 45 -22.21 -7.47 3.66
C ALA A 45 -21.98 -8.56 4.73
N ARG A 46 -21.20 -9.61 4.41
CA ARG A 46 -20.83 -10.64 5.41
C ARG A 46 -19.93 -10.07 6.51
N VAL A 47 -19.02 -9.14 6.19
CA VAL A 47 -18.23 -8.44 7.22
C VAL A 47 -19.16 -7.70 8.19
N LEU A 48 -20.17 -6.97 7.68
CA LEU A 48 -21.13 -6.26 8.52
C LEU A 48 -21.90 -7.22 9.45
N ASN A 49 -22.35 -8.39 8.94
CA ASN A 49 -23.03 -9.39 9.77
C ASN A 49 -22.13 -9.90 10.91
N ILE A 50 -20.85 -10.21 10.61
CA ILE A 50 -19.88 -10.64 11.64
C ILE A 50 -19.66 -9.56 12.69
N LEU A 51 -19.58 -8.30 12.29
CA LEU A 51 -19.40 -7.18 13.22
C LEU A 51 -20.59 -7.01 14.18
N VAL A 52 -21.80 -7.22 13.68
CA VAL A 52 -23.01 -7.22 14.53
C VAL A 52 -22.98 -8.40 15.53
N GLU A 53 -22.53 -9.57 15.11
CA GLU A 53 -22.41 -10.75 15.99
C GLU A 53 -21.31 -10.59 17.06
N ILE A 54 -20.22 -9.86 16.76
CA ILE A 54 -19.13 -9.56 17.71
C ILE A 54 -19.60 -8.60 18.80
N ASP A 55 -20.52 -7.67 18.48
CA ASP A 55 -21.11 -6.66 19.38
C ASP A 55 -20.08 -5.83 20.18
N ASP A 56 -18.93 -5.53 19.56
CA ASP A 56 -17.91 -4.65 20.12
C ASP A 56 -17.86 -3.33 19.34
N LYS A 57 -18.17 -2.22 20.04
CA LYS A 57 -18.26 -0.90 19.41
C LYS A 57 -16.93 -0.36 18.92
N GLU A 58 -15.82 -0.65 19.60
CA GLU A 58 -14.48 -0.19 19.19
C GLU A 58 -14.00 -0.94 17.95
N ILE A 59 -14.25 -2.25 17.89
CA ILE A 59 -13.96 -3.07 16.70
C ILE A 59 -14.85 -2.61 15.52
N LEU A 60 -16.15 -2.43 15.73
CA LEU A 60 -17.09 -1.95 14.71
C LEU A 60 -16.63 -0.60 14.15
N LYS A 61 -16.29 0.35 15.04
CA LYS A 61 -15.80 1.67 14.65
C LYS A 61 -14.50 1.56 13.85
N THR A 62 -13.53 0.79 14.33
CA THR A 62 -12.23 0.61 13.66
C THR A 62 -12.41 0.06 12.25
N ILE A 63 -13.21 -0.99 12.05
CA ILE A 63 -13.44 -1.59 10.72
C ILE A 63 -14.23 -0.67 9.80
N SER A 64 -15.22 0.06 10.34
CA SER A 64 -15.98 1.05 9.56
C SER A 64 -15.09 2.20 9.07
N ASP A 65 -14.18 2.69 9.93
CA ASP A 65 -13.20 3.71 9.56
C ASP A 65 -12.23 3.21 8.49
N VAL A 66 -11.75 1.96 8.60
CA VAL A 66 -10.89 1.33 7.58
C VAL A 66 -11.59 1.29 6.22
N ALA A 67 -12.81 0.77 6.18
CA ALA A 67 -13.57 0.63 4.94
C ALA A 67 -13.79 1.99 4.25
N ARG A 68 -14.15 3.01 5.03
CA ARG A 68 -14.30 4.39 4.53
C ARG A 68 -12.98 4.96 4.02
N LEU A 69 -11.90 4.84 4.83
CA LEU A 69 -10.60 5.40 4.48
C LEU A 69 -9.98 4.74 3.26
N MET A 70 -10.12 3.41 3.11
CA MET A 70 -9.63 2.72 1.91
C MET A 70 -10.32 3.23 0.64
N GLY A 71 -11.65 3.42 0.67
CA GLY A 71 -12.38 4.03 -0.44
C GLY A 71 -11.98 5.48 -0.73
N GLU A 72 -11.78 6.30 0.31
CA GLU A 72 -11.27 7.65 0.14
C GLU A 72 -9.85 7.68 -0.43
N GLY A 73 -8.99 6.73 -0.02
CA GLY A 73 -7.62 6.59 -0.53
C GLY A 73 -7.59 6.28 -2.02
N GLU A 74 -8.46 5.37 -2.48
CA GLU A 74 -8.57 5.05 -3.91
C GLU A 74 -9.05 6.26 -4.73
N LEU A 75 -10.10 6.95 -4.27
CA LEU A 75 -10.60 8.16 -4.93
C LEU A 75 -9.53 9.26 -4.99
N LEU A 76 -8.77 9.46 -3.91
CA LEU A 76 -7.69 10.43 -3.85
C LEU A 76 -6.54 10.06 -4.80
N GLN A 77 -6.19 8.77 -4.90
CA GLN A 77 -5.17 8.29 -5.85
C GLN A 77 -5.58 8.63 -7.28
N GLN A 78 -6.83 8.35 -7.66
CA GLN A 78 -7.35 8.64 -8.99
C GLN A 78 -7.37 10.15 -9.27
N GLN A 79 -7.73 10.97 -8.29
CA GLN A 79 -7.70 12.43 -8.42
C GLN A 79 -6.27 12.94 -8.61
N ASN A 80 -5.33 12.51 -7.77
CA ASN A 80 -3.92 12.94 -7.84
C ASN A 80 -3.28 12.57 -9.18
N ALA A 81 -3.58 11.40 -9.73
CA ALA A 81 -3.10 10.99 -11.05
C ALA A 81 -3.58 11.94 -12.16
N ARG A 82 -4.86 12.34 -12.12
CA ARG A 82 -5.43 13.28 -13.12
C ARG A 82 -4.88 14.69 -13.00
N GLU A 83 -4.60 15.17 -11.78
CA GLU A 83 -4.16 16.55 -11.50
C GLU A 83 -2.63 16.68 -11.53
N TYR A 84 -1.87 15.62 -11.76
CA TYR A 84 -0.40 15.59 -11.65
C TYR A 84 0.12 16.16 -10.32
N ASN A 85 -0.58 15.82 -9.23
CA ASN A 85 -0.24 16.34 -7.91
C ASN A 85 0.90 15.54 -7.27
N LEU A 86 2.14 15.82 -7.70
CA LEU A 86 3.38 15.13 -7.39
C LEU A 86 3.98 15.55 -6.03
N THR A 87 3.16 15.71 -5.00
CA THR A 87 3.67 16.09 -3.68
C THR A 87 3.84 14.87 -2.76
N GLU A 88 4.89 14.90 -1.97
CA GLU A 88 5.17 13.87 -0.97
C GLU A 88 4.02 13.75 0.06
N ASN A 89 3.41 14.88 0.45
CA ASN A 89 2.26 14.88 1.37
C ASN A 89 1.06 14.12 0.80
N ASN A 90 0.74 14.33 -0.48
CA ASN A 90 -0.37 13.63 -1.14
C ASN A 90 -0.07 12.14 -1.28
N TYR A 91 1.17 11.78 -1.59
CA TYR A 91 1.58 10.38 -1.61
C TYR A 91 1.35 9.70 -0.26
N TYR A 92 1.83 10.30 0.84
CA TYR A 92 1.61 9.74 2.18
C TYR A 92 0.14 9.68 2.56
N GLU A 93 -0.66 10.66 2.17
CA GLU A 93 -2.10 10.63 2.43
C GLU A 93 -2.78 9.45 1.72
N VAL A 94 -2.44 9.21 0.46
CA VAL A 94 -2.95 8.07 -0.32
C VAL A 94 -2.55 6.74 0.34
N ILE A 95 -1.26 6.51 0.59
CA ILE A 95 -0.80 5.21 1.10
C ILE A 95 -1.26 4.94 2.53
N ARG A 96 -1.42 5.97 3.37
CA ARG A 96 -2.01 5.83 4.69
C ARG A 96 -3.44 5.35 4.61
N LYS A 97 -4.25 5.97 3.76
CA LYS A 97 -5.67 5.63 3.59
C LYS A 97 -5.87 4.32 2.88
N LYS A 98 -5.16 4.07 1.77
CA LYS A 98 -5.36 2.88 0.93
C LYS A 98 -4.76 1.62 1.55
N THR A 99 -3.56 1.71 2.13
CA THR A 99 -2.78 0.53 2.56
C THR A 99 -2.55 0.50 4.07
N ALA A 100 -1.93 1.54 4.64
CA ALA A 100 -1.47 1.48 6.03
C ALA A 100 -2.61 1.38 7.05
N VAL A 101 -3.79 1.94 6.75
CA VAL A 101 -4.95 1.87 7.63
C VAL A 101 -5.38 0.43 7.94
N LEU A 102 -5.23 -0.50 6.99
CA LEU A 102 -5.57 -1.90 7.22
C LEU A 102 -4.57 -2.58 8.17
N PHE A 103 -3.27 -2.34 8.00
CA PHE A 103 -2.23 -2.82 8.93
C PHE A 103 -2.44 -2.26 10.33
N SER A 104 -2.68 -0.97 10.42
CA SER A 104 -2.98 -0.24 11.66
C SER A 104 -4.18 -0.84 12.39
N ALA A 105 -5.26 -1.14 11.68
CA ALA A 105 -6.45 -1.75 12.25
C ALA A 105 -6.23 -3.21 12.68
N CYS A 106 -5.44 -3.99 11.93
CA CYS A 106 -5.12 -5.37 12.33
C CYS A 106 -4.43 -5.42 13.69
N THR A 107 -3.42 -4.57 13.89
CA THR A 107 -2.65 -4.51 15.14
C THR A 107 -3.47 -3.92 16.28
N LYS A 108 -4.26 -2.86 16.02
CA LYS A 108 -5.19 -2.26 17.00
C LYS A 108 -6.24 -3.27 17.46
N ILE A 109 -6.90 -3.97 16.53
CA ILE A 109 -7.93 -4.97 16.86
C ILE A 109 -7.30 -6.13 17.65
N GLY A 110 -6.09 -6.56 17.28
CA GLY A 110 -5.35 -7.53 18.09
C GLY A 110 -5.15 -7.08 19.53
N ALA A 111 -4.80 -5.81 19.75
CA ALA A 111 -4.67 -5.23 21.07
C ALA A 111 -6.03 -5.16 21.82
N ILE A 112 -7.11 -4.74 21.16
CA ILE A 112 -8.47 -4.72 21.74
C ILE A 112 -8.86 -6.12 22.23
N VAL A 113 -8.73 -7.13 21.38
CA VAL A 113 -9.08 -8.53 21.73
C VAL A 113 -8.18 -9.09 22.84
N GLY A 114 -6.93 -8.63 22.90
CA GLY A 114 -5.98 -8.96 23.97
C GLY A 114 -6.25 -8.25 25.31
N GLY A 115 -7.24 -7.37 25.38
CA GLY A 115 -7.56 -6.62 26.60
C GLY A 115 -6.54 -5.52 26.94
N ALA A 116 -5.86 -4.98 25.94
CA ALA A 116 -4.86 -3.93 26.11
C ALA A 116 -5.49 -2.62 26.63
N THR A 117 -4.68 -1.79 27.27
CA THR A 117 -5.06 -0.43 27.67
C THR A 117 -5.19 0.48 26.44
N ALA A 118 -5.87 1.62 26.59
CA ALA A 118 -6.01 2.59 25.49
C ALA A 118 -4.64 3.04 24.93
N ALA A 119 -3.65 3.25 25.80
CA ALA A 119 -2.29 3.62 25.37
C ALA A 119 -1.59 2.52 24.57
N GLU A 120 -1.77 1.25 24.96
CA GLU A 120 -1.22 0.11 24.20
C GLU A 120 -1.96 -0.08 22.87
N MET A 121 -3.27 0.16 22.82
CA MET A 121 -4.05 0.14 21.56
C MET A 121 -3.54 1.20 20.58
N GLU A 122 -3.29 2.43 21.05
CA GLU A 122 -2.71 3.51 20.24
C GLU A 122 -1.30 3.16 19.78
N GLN A 123 -0.47 2.61 20.65
CA GLN A 123 0.88 2.14 20.32
C GLN A 123 0.86 1.07 19.23
N MET A 124 -0.02 0.07 19.35
CA MET A 124 -0.15 -0.98 18.33
C MET A 124 -0.77 -0.46 17.05
N GLN A 125 -1.65 0.51 17.11
CA GLN A 125 -2.17 1.22 15.94
C GLN A 125 -1.05 1.93 15.17
N GLU A 126 -0.19 2.68 15.87
CA GLU A 126 0.96 3.37 15.28
C GLU A 126 2.00 2.38 14.73
N PHE A 127 2.25 1.28 15.43
CA PHE A 127 3.10 0.19 14.94
C PHE A 127 2.60 -0.35 13.59
N GLY A 128 1.31 -0.68 13.50
CA GLY A 128 0.71 -1.17 12.25
C GLY A 128 0.77 -0.14 11.13
N GLU A 129 0.58 1.16 11.43
CA GLU A 129 0.73 2.23 10.44
C GLU A 129 2.15 2.30 9.87
N CYS A 130 3.17 2.22 10.74
CA CYS A 130 4.58 2.19 10.30
C CYS A 130 4.84 1.01 9.36
N LEU A 131 4.35 -0.18 9.70
CA LEU A 131 4.50 -1.35 8.84
C LEU A 131 3.81 -1.17 7.49
N GLY A 132 2.58 -0.65 7.48
CA GLY A 132 1.80 -0.49 6.26
C GLY A 132 2.40 0.55 5.31
N ILE A 133 2.95 1.66 5.86
CA ILE A 133 3.66 2.66 5.06
C ILE A 133 4.92 2.06 4.44
N ALA A 134 5.75 1.40 5.24
CA ALA A 134 6.98 0.78 4.74
C ALA A 134 6.69 -0.33 3.73
N PHE A 135 5.64 -1.13 3.96
CA PHE A 135 5.19 -2.16 3.02
C PHE A 135 4.84 -1.57 1.65
N GLN A 136 4.09 -0.45 1.62
CA GLN A 136 3.73 0.18 0.36
C GLN A 136 4.94 0.79 -0.35
N ILE A 137 5.82 1.50 0.38
CA ILE A 137 7.04 2.06 -0.22
C ILE A 137 7.93 0.94 -0.78
N GLN A 138 8.02 -0.21 -0.10
CA GLN A 138 8.77 -1.37 -0.59
C GLN A 138 8.12 -1.95 -1.87
N ASP A 139 6.80 -2.02 -1.93
CA ASP A 139 6.07 -2.47 -3.14
C ASP A 139 6.35 -1.53 -4.32
N ASP A 140 6.31 -0.23 -4.08
CA ASP A 140 6.67 0.80 -5.07
C ASP A 140 8.12 0.64 -5.57
N ILE A 141 9.11 0.43 -4.67
CA ILE A 141 10.51 0.21 -5.04
C ILE A 141 10.66 -1.05 -5.90
N LEU A 142 9.92 -2.11 -5.59
CA LEU A 142 9.99 -3.36 -6.33
C LEU A 142 9.57 -3.19 -7.80
N ASP A 143 8.65 -2.28 -8.09
CA ASP A 143 8.21 -1.99 -9.46
C ASP A 143 9.33 -1.36 -10.33
N TYR A 144 10.34 -0.72 -9.71
CA TYR A 144 11.54 -0.21 -10.39
C TYR A 144 12.62 -1.28 -10.64
N SER A 145 12.44 -2.53 -10.18
CA SER A 145 13.45 -3.58 -10.25
C SER A 145 13.25 -4.48 -11.47
N LYS A 146 14.22 -4.46 -12.41
CA LYS A 146 14.23 -5.31 -13.61
C LYS A 146 14.54 -6.80 -13.33
N THR A 147 15.00 -7.13 -12.11
CA THR A 147 15.61 -8.44 -11.78
C THR A 147 14.65 -9.42 -11.10
N LEU A 148 13.39 -9.06 -10.91
CA LEU A 148 12.46 -9.94 -10.22
C LEU A 148 11.87 -10.98 -11.18
N ASP A 149 12.29 -12.23 -10.97
CA ASP A 149 11.81 -13.44 -11.66
C ASP A 149 10.36 -13.80 -11.20
N THR A 150 9.51 -12.78 -11.07
CA THR A 150 8.14 -12.90 -10.52
C THR A 150 7.09 -13.16 -11.59
N GLY A 151 7.48 -13.15 -12.87
CA GLY A 151 6.52 -13.18 -13.98
C GLY A 151 5.64 -11.91 -14.08
N LYS A 152 5.87 -10.90 -13.22
CA LYS A 152 5.28 -9.57 -13.34
C LYS A 152 6.14 -8.71 -14.27
N THR A 153 5.49 -7.96 -15.14
CA THR A 153 6.13 -6.87 -15.87
C THR A 153 6.51 -5.78 -14.88
N TYR A 154 7.78 -5.35 -14.85
CA TYR A 154 8.23 -4.20 -14.06
C TYR A 154 7.75 -2.88 -14.68
N GLY A 155 7.70 -1.81 -13.89
CA GLY A 155 7.29 -0.48 -14.34
C GLY A 155 5.78 -0.35 -14.59
N ASN A 156 4.96 -1.17 -13.93
CA ASN A 156 3.50 -1.07 -14.04
C ASN A 156 2.99 0.24 -13.47
N ASP A 157 3.52 0.70 -12.32
CA ASP A 157 3.13 1.96 -11.71
C ASP A 157 3.41 3.15 -12.64
N ILE A 158 4.51 3.08 -13.42
CA ILE A 158 4.83 4.09 -14.43
C ILE A 158 3.80 4.05 -15.57
N ARG A 159 3.43 2.85 -16.07
CA ARG A 159 2.41 2.69 -17.12
C ARG A 159 1.04 3.17 -16.69
N GLU A 160 0.69 2.94 -15.43
CA GLU A 160 -0.56 3.38 -14.83
C GLU A 160 -0.51 4.83 -14.33
N GLN A 161 0.60 5.55 -14.60
CA GLN A 161 0.81 6.94 -14.18
C GLN A 161 0.66 7.15 -12.67
N LYS A 162 0.91 6.11 -11.88
CA LYS A 162 0.92 6.19 -10.43
C LYS A 162 2.11 7.01 -9.95
N ILE A 163 1.86 7.83 -8.96
CA ILE A 163 2.87 8.70 -8.34
C ILE A 163 3.43 8.00 -7.14
N THR A 164 4.65 7.49 -7.26
CA THR A 164 5.33 6.71 -6.20
C THR A 164 6.44 7.51 -5.54
N LEU A 165 6.83 7.12 -4.32
CA LEU A 165 7.86 7.85 -3.56
C LEU A 165 9.21 7.90 -4.28
N PRO A 166 9.72 6.82 -4.92
CA PRO A 166 10.95 6.90 -5.69
C PRO A 166 10.93 7.99 -6.78
N LEU A 167 9.81 8.12 -7.49
CA LEU A 167 9.63 9.16 -8.50
C LEU A 167 9.63 10.56 -7.90
N ILE A 168 8.87 10.77 -6.82
CA ILE A 168 8.81 12.08 -6.14
C ILE A 168 10.20 12.49 -5.65
N CYS A 169 10.93 11.58 -5.02
CA CYS A 169 12.29 11.83 -4.54
C CYS A 169 13.27 12.15 -5.68
N ALA A 170 13.15 11.45 -6.80
CA ALA A 170 13.95 11.73 -8.00
C ALA A 170 13.66 13.11 -8.56
N LEU A 171 12.38 13.50 -8.67
CA LEU A 171 11.97 14.82 -9.17
C LEU A 171 12.46 15.98 -8.30
N GLN A 172 12.59 15.79 -6.98
CA GLN A 172 13.18 16.79 -6.07
C GLN A 172 14.66 17.05 -6.37
N ASN A 173 15.40 16.07 -6.89
CA ASN A 173 16.82 16.17 -7.23
C ASN A 173 17.05 16.49 -8.71
N ALA A 174 16.00 16.43 -9.54
CA ALA A 174 16.07 16.65 -10.97
C ALA A 174 16.18 18.14 -11.33
N ASN A 175 16.99 18.46 -12.35
CA ASN A 175 16.97 19.77 -12.98
C ASN A 175 15.71 19.96 -13.86
N GLU A 176 15.45 21.19 -14.29
CA GLU A 176 14.25 21.55 -15.06
C GLU A 176 14.10 20.72 -16.35
N THR A 177 15.20 20.41 -17.04
CA THR A 177 15.18 19.59 -18.26
C THR A 177 14.73 18.16 -17.95
N GLN A 178 15.28 17.56 -16.88
CA GLN A 178 14.94 16.22 -16.45
C GLN A 178 13.48 16.11 -15.95
N GLN A 179 13.01 17.14 -15.21
CA GLN A 179 11.61 17.19 -14.76
C GLN A 179 10.65 17.25 -15.94
N ASN A 180 10.95 18.08 -16.95
CA ASN A 180 10.14 18.19 -18.15
C ASN A 180 10.13 16.89 -18.95
N GLU A 181 11.27 16.23 -19.07
CA GLU A 181 11.39 14.96 -19.79
C GLU A 181 10.55 13.84 -19.14
N ILE A 182 10.60 13.70 -17.81
CA ILE A 182 9.75 12.76 -17.07
C ILE A 182 8.27 13.13 -17.27
N LYS A 183 7.92 14.41 -17.16
CA LYS A 183 6.55 14.88 -17.34
C LYS A 183 6.00 14.58 -18.73
N GLU A 184 6.80 14.80 -19.79
CA GLU A 184 6.43 14.49 -21.17
C GLU A 184 6.11 13.00 -21.37
N ILE A 185 6.82 12.12 -20.66
CA ILE A 185 6.54 10.69 -20.70
C ILE A 185 5.23 10.40 -19.95
N TYR A 186 5.04 10.94 -18.75
CA TYR A 186 3.88 10.68 -17.90
C TYR A 186 2.54 11.18 -18.46
N VAL A 187 2.52 12.14 -19.40
CA VAL A 187 1.26 12.63 -20.01
C VAL A 187 0.79 11.76 -21.19
N LYS A 188 1.55 10.75 -21.60
CA LYS A 188 1.20 9.88 -22.73
C LYS A 188 0.18 8.84 -22.32
N GLU A 189 -0.88 8.65 -23.08
CA GLU A 189 -1.89 7.62 -22.82
C GLU A 189 -1.34 6.19 -22.86
N THR A 190 -0.27 5.97 -23.64
CA THR A 190 0.35 4.64 -23.78
C THR A 190 1.86 4.77 -23.78
N LEU A 191 2.55 4.04 -22.93
CA LEU A 191 4.02 4.05 -22.83
C LEU A 191 4.61 2.82 -23.50
N GLN A 192 5.67 3.04 -24.29
CA GLN A 192 6.51 1.96 -24.82
C GLN A 192 7.51 1.51 -23.74
N GLN A 193 8.03 0.29 -23.86
CA GLN A 193 8.95 -0.27 -22.87
C GLN A 193 10.21 0.59 -22.69
N GLU A 194 10.72 1.16 -23.78
CA GLU A 194 11.90 2.04 -23.76
C GLU A 194 11.67 3.30 -22.93
N GLU A 195 10.45 3.85 -22.94
CA GLU A 195 10.09 5.04 -22.14
C GLU A 195 9.99 4.70 -20.66
N VAL A 196 9.41 3.56 -20.32
CA VAL A 196 9.36 3.03 -18.96
C VAL A 196 10.78 2.81 -18.45
N ASP A 197 11.63 2.14 -19.22
CA ASP A 197 13.03 1.88 -18.90
C ASP A 197 13.82 3.17 -18.67
N LYS A 198 13.53 4.20 -19.44
CA LYS A 198 14.15 5.51 -19.32
C LYS A 198 13.78 6.18 -18.01
N VAL A 199 12.50 6.17 -17.63
CA VAL A 199 12.05 6.72 -16.34
C VAL A 199 12.69 5.97 -15.19
N ILE A 200 12.71 4.63 -15.21
CA ILE A 200 13.36 3.80 -14.18
C ILE A 200 14.83 4.20 -14.02
N GLN A 201 15.56 4.34 -15.14
CA GLN A 201 16.96 4.72 -15.09
C GLN A 201 17.14 6.13 -14.52
N MET A 202 16.32 7.10 -14.94
CA MET A 202 16.38 8.46 -14.40
C MET A 202 16.09 8.50 -12.90
N VAL A 203 15.09 7.74 -12.43
CA VAL A 203 14.76 7.66 -11.00
C VAL A 203 15.92 7.06 -10.20
N ALA A 204 16.59 6.05 -10.73
CA ALA A 204 17.77 5.46 -10.10
C ALA A 204 18.95 6.43 -10.06
N ASP A 205 19.28 7.07 -11.19
CA ASP A 205 20.41 8.00 -11.31
C ASP A 205 20.24 9.25 -10.45
N LEU A 206 19.02 9.70 -10.23
CA LEU A 206 18.67 10.82 -9.36
C LEU A 206 18.55 10.44 -7.86
N GLY A 207 18.82 9.16 -7.52
CA GLY A 207 18.83 8.69 -6.14
C GLY A 207 17.46 8.50 -5.52
N GLY A 208 16.39 8.48 -6.31
CA GLY A 208 15.02 8.35 -5.83
C GLY A 208 14.75 7.03 -5.11
N ILE A 209 15.29 5.93 -5.63
CA ILE A 209 15.18 4.59 -5.01
C ILE A 209 15.87 4.56 -3.64
N GLN A 210 17.09 5.09 -3.56
CA GLN A 210 17.85 5.09 -2.30
C GLN A 210 17.14 5.90 -1.22
N LYS A 211 16.60 7.08 -1.57
CA LYS A 211 15.88 7.93 -0.61
C LYS A 211 14.58 7.29 -0.13
N ALA A 212 13.88 6.56 -1.00
CA ALA A 212 12.73 5.77 -0.61
C ALA A 212 13.13 4.62 0.33
N GLN A 213 14.27 3.95 0.10
CA GLN A 213 14.81 2.93 1.01
C GLN A 213 15.15 3.52 2.39
N ASP A 214 15.81 4.67 2.44
CA ASP A 214 16.13 5.35 3.70
C ASP A 214 14.85 5.69 4.50
N THR A 215 13.76 5.96 3.79
CA THR A 215 12.44 6.19 4.39
C THR A 215 11.87 4.92 5.00
N ILE A 216 11.96 3.78 4.32
CA ILE A 216 11.57 2.47 4.86
C ILE A 216 12.32 2.21 6.17
N ASP A 217 13.64 2.39 6.17
CA ASP A 217 14.49 2.15 7.34
C ASP A 217 14.06 3.03 8.52
N SER A 218 13.67 4.27 8.28
CA SER A 218 13.14 5.19 9.30
C SER A 218 11.83 4.66 9.91
N TYR A 219 10.88 4.21 9.09
CA TYR A 219 9.62 3.63 9.59
C TYR A 219 9.83 2.31 10.32
N MET A 220 10.76 1.46 9.86
CA MET A 220 11.10 0.20 10.54
C MET A 220 11.76 0.45 11.90
N ASN A 221 12.68 1.40 11.99
CA ASN A 221 13.27 1.80 13.27
C ASN A 221 12.22 2.32 14.25
N LYS A 222 11.26 3.11 13.78
CA LYS A 222 10.13 3.57 14.58
C LYS A 222 9.24 2.41 15.05
N ALA A 223 8.94 1.45 14.18
CA ALA A 223 8.19 0.26 14.50
C ALA A 223 8.89 -0.59 15.58
N CYS A 224 10.20 -0.80 15.46
CA CYS A 224 11.00 -1.49 16.48
C CYS A 224 10.94 -0.77 17.83
N ALA A 225 11.12 0.56 17.86
CA ALA A 225 11.06 1.35 19.08
C ALA A 225 9.69 1.27 19.79
N LEU A 226 8.60 1.17 19.03
CA LEU A 226 7.28 0.92 19.59
C LEU A 226 7.20 -0.47 20.24
N LEU A 227 7.76 -1.51 19.62
CA LEU A 227 7.76 -2.86 20.18
C LEU A 227 8.68 -3.00 21.43
N GLU A 228 9.73 -2.20 21.56
CA GLU A 228 10.62 -2.24 22.74
C GLU A 228 9.88 -2.00 24.05
N LYS A 229 8.79 -1.23 24.03
CA LYS A 229 7.94 -0.94 25.18
C LYS A 229 7.08 -2.13 25.64
N LEU A 230 6.95 -3.16 24.81
CA LEU A 230 6.20 -4.37 25.14
C LEU A 230 7.06 -5.34 25.96
N GLN A 231 6.42 -6.12 26.82
CA GLN A 231 7.08 -7.20 27.56
C GLN A 231 7.65 -8.26 26.58
N ASP A 232 8.79 -8.82 26.94
CA ASP A 232 9.41 -9.87 26.15
C ASP A 232 8.53 -11.13 26.10
N SER A 233 8.29 -11.61 24.90
CA SER A 233 7.45 -12.76 24.61
C SER A 233 7.76 -13.34 23.22
N GLU A 234 7.31 -14.57 22.94
CA GLU A 234 7.40 -15.14 21.61
C GLU A 234 6.56 -14.35 20.58
N TYR A 235 5.50 -13.70 21.02
CA TYR A 235 4.67 -12.82 20.19
C TYR A 235 5.42 -11.55 19.77
N LYS A 236 6.14 -10.91 20.71
CA LYS A 236 7.01 -9.76 20.41
C LYS A 236 8.11 -10.15 19.42
N LYS A 237 8.75 -11.30 19.60
CA LYS A 237 9.74 -11.82 18.65
C LYS A 237 9.14 -12.02 17.25
N SER A 238 7.93 -12.56 17.17
CA SER A 238 7.22 -12.74 15.88
C SER A 238 6.92 -11.41 15.20
N LEU A 239 6.55 -10.37 15.97
CA LEU A 239 6.35 -9.02 15.42
C LEU A 239 7.67 -8.40 14.93
N LEU A 240 8.78 -8.60 15.63
CA LEU A 240 10.11 -8.15 15.17
C LEU A 240 10.53 -8.86 13.88
N LEU A 241 10.29 -10.17 13.76
CA LEU A 241 10.53 -10.91 12.51
C LEU A 241 9.67 -10.37 11.35
N LEU A 242 8.43 -9.98 11.61
CA LEU A 242 7.57 -9.35 10.60
C LEU A 242 8.15 -8.01 10.11
N VAL A 243 8.71 -7.21 11.02
CA VAL A 243 9.41 -5.96 10.66
C VAL A 243 10.58 -6.26 9.70
N GLU A 244 11.41 -7.26 10.02
CA GLU A 244 12.55 -7.66 9.19
C GLU A 244 12.10 -8.17 7.81
N GLU A 245 11.06 -8.99 7.76
CA GLU A 245 10.50 -9.52 6.50
C GLU A 245 9.99 -8.41 5.58
N ILE A 246 9.29 -7.41 6.12
CA ILE A 246 8.81 -6.27 5.32
C ILE A 246 9.98 -5.46 4.79
N ALA A 247 11.00 -5.17 5.60
CA ALA A 247 12.16 -4.39 5.22
C ALA A 247 13.03 -5.09 4.14
N THR A 248 13.07 -6.44 4.15
CA THR A 248 13.93 -7.24 3.26
C THR A 248 13.18 -7.92 2.12
N ARG A 249 11.88 -7.68 2.01
CA ARG A 249 11.00 -8.30 1.01
C ARG A 249 11.52 -8.07 -0.41
N LYS A 250 11.66 -9.18 -1.16
CA LYS A 250 12.11 -9.19 -2.55
C LYS A 250 11.02 -9.65 -3.54
N LYS A 251 9.86 -9.99 -3.04
CA LYS A 251 8.71 -10.49 -3.85
C LYS A 251 7.40 -10.02 -3.26
#